data_d478a02760fd676853a7f2c737abdc5f
#
_entry.id   d478a02760fd676853a7f2c737abdc5f
#
_cell.length_a   1.000
_cell.length_b   1.000
_cell.length_c   1.000
_cell.angle_alpha   90.00
_cell.angle_beta   90.00
_cell.angle_gamma   90.00
#
_symmetry.space_group_name_H-M   'P 1'
#
loop_
_entity.id
_entity.type
_entity.pdbx_description
1 polymer ?
#
loop_
_entity_poly.entity_id
_entity_poly.type
_entity_poly.pdbx_seq_one_letter_code
_entity_poly.pdbx_strand_id
1 'polypeptide(L)'
;MKRDITKPTESELELLSILWERKQATVRELFDAVNAQRSVVYTGVLKLLQIMTDKGLVERDETERAHVYRAAVAKEDMERRFMRDLSDRFFAGSAARLALNALEMESASEEDLEEIRKLLRRRKS
;
A
#
# COMPACT_ATOMS: atom_id res chain seq x y z
N MET A 1 -9.91 -20.43 10.59
CA MET A 1 -10.58 -19.18 10.34
C MET A 1 -9.68 -18.16 9.69
N LYS A 2 -10.19 -17.54 8.70
CA LYS A 2 -9.42 -16.56 8.00
C LYS A 2 -9.43 -15.23 8.74
N ARG A 3 -8.26 -14.73 9.01
CA ARG A 3 -8.17 -13.46 9.70
C ARG A 3 -8.21 -12.31 8.69
N ASP A 4 -9.11 -11.39 8.93
CA ASP A 4 -9.16 -10.20 8.12
C ASP A 4 -7.92 -9.37 8.38
N ILE A 5 -7.22 -9.02 7.32
CA ILE A 5 -6.11 -8.11 7.46
C ILE A 5 -6.69 -6.73 7.64
N THR A 6 -6.37 -6.11 8.76
CA THR A 6 -6.85 -4.76 9.02
C THR A 6 -6.29 -3.81 7.97
N LYS A 7 -7.17 -3.02 7.38
CA LYS A 7 -6.73 -2.04 6.41
C LYS A 7 -5.82 -1.03 7.11
N PRO A 8 -4.70 -0.68 6.51
CA PRO A 8 -3.83 0.33 7.11
C PRO A 8 -4.48 1.70 7.04
N THR A 9 -4.20 2.49 8.06
CA THR A 9 -4.58 3.91 8.06
C THR A 9 -3.69 4.65 7.05
N GLU A 10 -4.00 5.91 6.81
CA GLU A 10 -3.18 6.73 5.91
C GLU A 10 -1.73 6.79 6.35
N SER A 11 -1.50 6.99 7.65
CA SER A 11 -0.14 7.06 8.17
C SER A 11 0.59 5.73 8.03
N GLU A 12 -0.12 4.64 8.27
CA GLU A 12 0.46 3.31 8.11
C GLU A 12 0.78 3.03 6.64
N LEU A 13 -0.11 3.43 5.75
CA LEU A 13 0.13 3.23 4.33
C LEU A 13 1.33 4.03 3.85
N GLU A 14 1.51 5.23 4.41
CA GLU A 14 2.66 6.06 4.10
C GLU A 14 3.97 5.33 4.41
N LEU A 15 4.04 4.72 5.58
CA LEU A 15 5.23 3.95 5.96
C LEU A 15 5.40 2.70 5.11
N LEU A 16 4.31 2.01 4.82
CA LEU A 16 4.37 0.84 3.94
C LEU A 16 4.88 1.22 2.56
N SER A 17 4.45 2.36 2.03
CA SER A 17 4.88 2.81 0.71
C SER A 17 6.39 2.99 0.66
N ILE A 18 6.96 3.55 1.72
CA ILE A 18 8.40 3.73 1.80
C ILE A 18 9.10 2.36 1.84
N LEU A 19 8.56 1.44 2.63
CA LEU A 19 9.16 0.12 2.78
C LEU A 19 9.07 -0.68 1.49
N TRP A 20 7.96 -0.56 0.75
CA TRP A 20 7.86 -1.24 -0.54
C TRP A 20 8.89 -0.72 -1.52
N GLU A 21 9.15 0.58 -1.47
CA GLU A 21 10.12 1.18 -2.38
C GLU A 21 11.55 0.84 -2.00
N ARG A 22 11.88 0.94 -0.71
CA ARG A 22 13.25 0.76 -0.22
C ARG A 22 13.59 -0.67 0.16
N LYS A 23 12.58 -1.51 0.31
CA LYS A 23 12.65 -2.90 0.72
C LYS A 23 12.81 -3.05 2.22
N GLN A 24 13.62 -2.24 2.86
CA GLN A 24 13.75 -2.24 4.33
C GLN A 24 14.27 -0.88 4.78
N ALA A 25 14.03 -0.58 6.06
CA ALA A 25 14.48 0.69 6.62
C ALA A 25 14.45 0.62 8.14
N THR A 26 15.33 1.40 8.77
CA THR A 26 15.30 1.57 10.21
C THR A 26 14.23 2.59 10.59
N VAL A 27 13.91 2.68 11.89
CA VAL A 27 12.98 3.69 12.37
C VAL A 27 13.48 5.09 12.00
N ARG A 28 14.78 5.30 12.16
CA ARG A 28 15.35 6.62 11.86
C ARG A 28 15.19 6.97 10.39
N GLU A 29 15.43 6.01 9.52
CA GLU A 29 15.29 6.25 8.10
C GLU A 29 13.84 6.55 7.73
N LEU A 30 12.90 5.82 8.35
CA LEU A 30 11.50 6.05 8.10
C LEU A 30 11.07 7.42 8.63
N PHE A 31 11.53 7.76 9.83
CA PHE A 31 11.25 9.07 10.40
C PHE A 31 11.76 10.19 9.49
N ASP A 32 13.00 10.07 9.04
CA ASP A 32 13.60 11.10 8.20
C ASP A 32 12.81 11.27 6.90
N ALA A 33 12.39 10.16 6.31
CA ALA A 33 11.64 10.22 5.06
C ALA A 33 10.29 10.92 5.22
N VAL A 34 9.57 10.60 6.29
CA VAL A 34 8.27 11.22 6.54
C VAL A 34 8.45 12.67 6.95
N ASN A 35 9.44 12.92 7.78
CA ASN A 35 9.68 14.27 8.30
C ASN A 35 10.11 15.24 7.19
N ALA A 36 10.64 14.72 6.10
CA ALA A 36 10.97 15.56 4.95
C ALA A 36 9.72 16.07 4.25
N GLN A 37 8.60 15.38 4.41
CA GLN A 37 7.34 15.76 3.75
C GLN A 37 6.44 16.56 4.65
N ARG A 38 6.41 16.23 5.92
CA ARG A 38 5.56 16.90 6.89
C ARG A 38 6.16 16.68 8.27
N SER A 39 5.83 17.58 9.18
CA SER A 39 6.39 17.52 10.53
C SER A 39 5.82 16.35 11.30
N VAL A 40 6.69 15.47 11.80
CA VAL A 40 6.29 14.34 12.62
C VAL A 40 7.24 14.21 13.80
N VAL A 41 6.81 13.42 14.79
CA VAL A 41 7.61 13.19 15.99
C VAL A 41 8.17 11.77 15.93
N TYR A 42 9.43 11.62 16.30
CA TYR A 42 10.11 10.32 16.24
C TYR A 42 9.35 9.24 17.02
N THR A 43 8.92 9.56 18.24
CA THR A 43 8.20 8.60 19.07
C THR A 43 6.87 8.21 18.45
N GLY A 44 6.26 9.13 17.70
CA GLY A 44 5.02 8.81 16.98
C GLY A 44 5.24 7.78 15.91
N VAL A 45 6.33 7.92 15.16
CA VAL A 45 6.66 6.94 14.12
C VAL A 45 6.98 5.59 14.75
N LEU A 46 7.72 5.60 15.84
CA LEU A 46 8.06 4.36 16.55
C LEU A 46 6.80 3.64 17.04
N LYS A 47 5.88 4.39 17.65
CA LYS A 47 4.63 3.81 18.13
C LYS A 47 3.81 3.24 16.97
N LEU A 48 3.77 3.95 15.88
CA LEU A 48 3.03 3.51 14.70
C LEU A 48 3.60 2.18 14.18
N LEU A 49 4.92 2.08 14.14
CA LEU A 49 5.56 0.84 13.69
C LEU A 49 5.27 -0.33 14.64
N GLN A 50 5.16 -0.06 15.93
CA GLN A 50 4.78 -1.09 16.88
C GLN A 50 3.37 -1.59 16.59
N ILE A 51 2.46 -0.67 16.33
CA ILE A 51 1.08 -1.04 15.98
C ILE A 51 1.06 -1.85 14.69
N MET A 52 1.84 -1.42 13.70
CA MET A 52 1.89 -2.12 12.42
C MET A 52 2.49 -3.52 12.56
N THR A 53 3.45 -3.68 13.46
CA THR A 53 4.01 -4.99 13.73
C THR A 53 2.94 -5.89 14.33
N ASP A 54 2.19 -5.38 15.30
CA ASP A 54 1.13 -6.14 15.93
C ASP A 54 0.03 -6.52 14.96
N LYS A 55 -0.25 -5.64 13.99
CA LYS A 55 -1.25 -5.92 12.96
C LYS A 55 -0.76 -6.89 11.89
N GLY A 56 0.53 -7.17 11.85
CA GLY A 56 1.09 -8.03 10.81
C GLY A 56 1.37 -7.31 9.50
N LEU A 57 1.43 -5.99 9.51
CA LEU A 57 1.71 -5.21 8.32
C LEU A 57 3.20 -5.11 8.02
N VAL A 58 4.01 -5.13 9.06
CA VAL A 58 5.46 -5.08 8.93
C VAL A 58 6.10 -6.14 9.82
N GLU A 59 7.33 -6.48 9.48
CA GLU A 59 8.17 -7.38 10.27
C GLU A 59 9.38 -6.60 10.75
N ARG A 60 9.83 -6.92 11.96
CA ARG A 60 10.97 -6.26 12.55
C ARG A 60 12.12 -7.23 12.69
N ASP A 61 13.26 -6.84 12.15
CA ASP A 61 14.50 -7.62 12.29
C ASP A 61 15.32 -6.98 13.39
N GLU A 62 15.54 -7.73 14.46
CA GLU A 62 16.24 -7.21 15.64
C GLU A 62 17.67 -7.73 15.77
N THR A 63 18.19 -8.32 14.70
CA THR A 63 19.54 -8.90 14.76
C THR A 63 20.61 -7.84 14.87
N GLU A 64 20.34 -6.63 14.38
CA GLU A 64 21.28 -5.52 14.49
C GLU A 64 20.86 -4.62 15.66
N ARG A 65 21.78 -3.75 16.06
CA ARG A 65 21.47 -2.80 17.11
C ARG A 65 20.28 -1.91 16.73
N ALA A 66 20.29 -1.40 15.53
CA ALA A 66 19.16 -0.65 15.02
C ALA A 66 18.19 -1.62 14.36
N HIS A 67 16.98 -1.66 14.86
CA HIS A 67 15.97 -2.56 14.30
C HIS A 67 15.61 -2.14 12.89
N VAL A 68 15.49 -3.12 12.02
CA VAL A 68 15.16 -2.90 10.61
C VAL A 68 13.76 -3.43 10.34
N TYR A 69 12.95 -2.64 9.66
CA TYR A 69 11.57 -3.01 9.34
C TYR A 69 11.45 -3.29 7.85
N ARG A 70 10.55 -4.19 7.52
CA ARG A 70 10.20 -4.48 6.13
C ARG A 70 8.71 -4.76 6.08
N ALA A 71 8.10 -4.53 4.91
CA ALA A 71 6.69 -4.81 4.73
C ALA A 71 6.46 -6.32 4.81
N ALA A 72 5.44 -6.73 5.57
CA ALA A 72 5.06 -8.13 5.68
C ALA A 72 3.98 -8.49 4.69
N VAL A 73 3.44 -7.50 3.98
CA VAL A 73 2.38 -7.70 2.99
C VAL A 73 2.88 -7.18 1.65
N ALA A 74 2.52 -7.87 0.59
CA ALA A 74 2.93 -7.46 -0.75
C ALA A 74 2.13 -6.26 -1.21
N LYS A 75 2.79 -5.34 -1.91
CA LYS A 75 2.13 -4.15 -2.42
C LYS A 75 0.94 -4.50 -3.31
N GLU A 76 1.13 -5.48 -4.19
CA GLU A 76 0.10 -5.88 -5.13
C GLU A 76 -1.15 -6.43 -4.43
N ASP A 77 -0.92 -7.19 -3.36
CA ASP A 77 -2.04 -7.73 -2.59
C ASP A 77 -2.81 -6.62 -1.90
N MET A 78 -2.09 -5.63 -1.38
CA MET A 78 -2.73 -4.49 -0.72
C MET A 78 -3.51 -3.66 -1.73
N GLU A 79 -2.94 -3.45 -2.92
CA GLU A 79 -3.63 -2.72 -3.98
C GLU A 79 -4.95 -3.39 -4.35
N ARG A 80 -4.92 -4.72 -4.54
CA ARG A 80 -6.14 -5.45 -4.88
C ARG A 80 -7.17 -5.35 -3.79
N ARG A 81 -6.72 -5.40 -2.56
CA ARG A 81 -7.62 -5.32 -1.41
C ARG A 81 -8.33 -3.97 -1.37
N PHE A 82 -7.57 -2.89 -1.56
CA PHE A 82 -8.15 -1.55 -1.59
C PHE A 82 -9.12 -1.39 -2.75
N MET A 83 -8.75 -1.91 -3.93
CA MET A 83 -9.61 -1.80 -5.09
C MET A 83 -10.91 -2.58 -4.90
N ARG A 84 -10.82 -3.77 -4.30
CA ARG A 84 -12.02 -4.56 -4.04
C ARG A 84 -12.93 -3.84 -3.06
N ASP A 85 -12.36 -3.30 -2.01
CA ASP A 85 -13.14 -2.58 -1.02
C ASP A 85 -13.80 -1.35 -1.63
N LEU A 86 -13.06 -0.61 -2.44
CA LEU A 86 -13.57 0.57 -3.11
C LEU A 86 -14.70 0.20 -4.08
N SER A 87 -14.49 -0.86 -4.84
CA SER A 87 -15.48 -1.35 -5.79
C SER A 87 -16.77 -1.72 -5.06
N ASP A 88 -16.66 -2.44 -3.94
CA ASP A 88 -17.83 -2.87 -3.20
C ASP A 88 -18.58 -1.71 -2.57
N ARG A 89 -17.86 -0.74 -2.05
CA ARG A 89 -18.49 0.37 -1.33
C ARG A 89 -19.07 1.44 -2.23
N PHE A 90 -18.40 1.76 -3.32
CA PHE A 90 -18.79 2.89 -4.15
C PHE A 90 -19.34 2.51 -5.50
N PHE A 91 -19.07 1.30 -5.97
CA PHE A 91 -19.44 0.92 -7.33
C PHE A 91 -20.29 -0.36 -7.37
N ALA A 92 -20.94 -0.64 -6.26
CA ALA A 92 -21.86 -1.78 -6.16
C ALA A 92 -21.21 -3.09 -6.61
N GLY A 93 -19.92 -3.24 -6.31
CA GLY A 93 -19.20 -4.46 -6.63
C GLY A 93 -18.72 -4.53 -8.07
N SER A 94 -18.86 -3.45 -8.83
CA SER A 94 -18.50 -3.48 -10.25
C SER A 94 -17.09 -2.94 -10.46
N ALA A 95 -16.14 -3.84 -10.70
CA ALA A 95 -14.79 -3.44 -11.03
C ALA A 95 -14.74 -2.69 -12.36
N ALA A 96 -15.65 -3.02 -13.28
CA ALA A 96 -15.70 -2.32 -14.56
C ALA A 96 -16.06 -0.85 -14.37
N ARG A 97 -17.02 -0.55 -13.49
CA ARG A 97 -17.37 0.83 -13.23
C ARG A 97 -16.24 1.58 -12.55
N LEU A 98 -15.54 0.92 -11.64
CA LEU A 98 -14.37 1.52 -11.02
C LEU A 98 -13.32 1.88 -12.07
N ALA A 99 -13.04 0.95 -12.98
CA ALA A 99 -12.05 1.17 -14.02
C ALA A 99 -12.44 2.31 -14.95
N LEU A 100 -13.73 2.35 -15.34
CA LEU A 100 -14.21 3.42 -16.22
C LEU A 100 -14.06 4.78 -15.57
N ASN A 101 -14.43 4.87 -14.30
CA ASN A 101 -14.30 6.14 -13.57
C ASN A 101 -12.84 6.56 -13.45
N ALA A 102 -11.96 5.60 -13.16
CA ALA A 102 -10.54 5.92 -13.02
C ALA A 102 -9.96 6.45 -14.32
N LEU A 103 -10.34 5.83 -15.44
CA LEU A 103 -9.85 6.25 -16.75
C LEU A 103 -10.37 7.62 -17.17
N GLU A 104 -11.56 7.99 -16.68
CA GLU A 104 -12.11 9.30 -17.00
C GLU A 104 -11.44 10.43 -16.23
N MET A 105 -10.81 10.09 -15.10
CA MET A 105 -10.19 11.10 -14.26
C MET A 105 -8.88 11.63 -14.81
N GLU A 106 -8.13 10.79 -15.51
CA GLU A 106 -6.82 11.16 -16.00
C GLU A 106 -6.56 10.58 -17.37
N SER A 107 -5.71 11.29 -18.13
CA SER A 107 -5.27 10.77 -19.41
C SER A 107 -4.34 9.60 -19.20
N ALA A 108 -4.58 8.52 -19.93
CA ALA A 108 -3.70 7.38 -19.91
C ALA A 108 -2.70 7.51 -21.05
N SER A 109 -1.49 7.00 -20.81
CA SER A 109 -0.47 6.98 -21.85
C SER A 109 -0.84 5.95 -22.92
N GLU A 110 -0.21 6.04 -24.09
CA GLU A 110 -0.44 5.04 -25.13
C GLU A 110 -0.01 3.66 -24.65
N GLU A 111 1.05 3.61 -23.85
CA GLU A 111 1.49 2.34 -23.29
C GLU A 111 0.45 1.74 -22.38
N ASP A 112 -0.13 2.56 -21.50
CA ASP A 112 -1.18 2.11 -20.61
C ASP A 112 -2.40 1.66 -21.38
N LEU A 113 -2.80 2.41 -22.39
CA LEU A 113 -3.95 2.06 -23.19
C LEU A 113 -3.75 0.73 -23.91
N GLU A 114 -2.54 0.48 -24.37
CA GLU A 114 -2.25 -0.78 -25.03
C GLU A 114 -2.33 -1.95 -24.06
N GLU A 115 -1.84 -1.77 -22.82
CA GLU A 115 -1.95 -2.81 -21.81
C GLU A 115 -3.42 -3.08 -21.49
N ILE A 116 -4.22 -2.04 -21.41
CA ILE A 116 -5.65 -2.19 -21.15
C ILE A 116 -6.31 -2.96 -22.30
N ARG A 117 -5.97 -2.64 -23.55
CA ARG A 117 -6.51 -3.35 -24.69
C ARG A 117 -6.15 -4.82 -24.67
N LYS A 118 -4.90 -5.15 -24.29
CA LYS A 118 -4.46 -6.52 -24.17
C LYS A 118 -5.25 -7.26 -23.12
N LEU A 119 -5.47 -6.63 -21.99
CA LEU A 119 -6.25 -7.23 -20.92
C LEU A 119 -7.67 -7.54 -21.38
N LEU A 120 -8.30 -6.60 -22.09
CA LEU A 120 -9.65 -6.79 -22.56
C LEU A 120 -9.74 -7.95 -23.56
N ARG A 121 -8.74 -8.06 -24.43
CA ARG A 121 -8.70 -9.17 -25.37
C ARG A 121 -8.59 -10.52 -24.68
N ARG A 122 -7.75 -10.58 -23.65
CA ARG A 122 -7.60 -11.84 -22.89
C ARG A 122 -8.89 -12.23 -22.18
N ARG A 123 -9.61 -11.24 -21.67
CA ARG A 123 -10.84 -11.55 -20.94
C ARG A 123 -11.98 -11.95 -21.83
N LYS A 124 -11.90 -11.65 -23.09
CA LYS A 124 -12.94 -12.06 -24.04
C LYS A 124 -12.86 -13.53 -24.42
N SER A 125 -11.71 -14.13 -24.23
CA SER A 125 -11.52 -15.54 -24.60
C SER A 125 -12.14 -16.53 -23.58
#